data_1228d2be3062ba7f3408d48494c3377c
#
_entry.id   1228d2be3062ba7f3408d48494c3377c
#
_cell.length_a   1.000
_cell.length_b   1.000
_cell.length_c   1.000
_cell.angle_alpha   90.00
_cell.angle_beta   90.00
_cell.angle_gamma   90.00
#
_symmetry.space_group_name_H-M   'P 1'
#
loop_
_entity.id
_entity.type
_entity.pdbx_description
1 polymer ?
#
loop_
_entity_poly.entity_id
_entity_poly.type
_entity_poly.pdbx_seq_one_letter_code
_entity_poly.pdbx_strand_id
1 'polypeptide(L)'
;AFAETQDLHNPVQKETLLDNLDKIYTRTRNISRENSPIGTGDSYEMELKEMLSGFSSSRVQVIVKDISTIPWDKIAEEQKIALYRVLQELLVNMKKHSQGTFVVLRFEMNTKALLVHYSDNGIGMPHPIPSKDGLHNVENRIRTIGGSIIFDTSSSKGLKIKLTFP
;
A
#
# COMPACT_ATOMS: atom_id res chain seq x y z
N ALA A 1 -15.27 -48.72 -4.64
CA ALA A 1 -15.17 -47.27 -4.46
C ALA A 1 -14.64 -46.70 -5.76
N PHE A 2 -15.51 -46.15 -6.56
CA PHE A 2 -15.13 -45.41 -7.80
C PHE A 2 -14.76 -44.00 -7.42
N ALA A 3 -13.52 -43.61 -7.69
CA ALA A 3 -13.09 -42.24 -7.65
C ALA A 3 -13.74 -41.53 -8.84
N GLU A 4 -14.61 -40.55 -8.59
CA GLU A 4 -15.09 -39.62 -9.61
C GLU A 4 -13.88 -38.80 -10.10
N THR A 5 -13.44 -39.13 -11.30
CA THR A 5 -12.58 -38.25 -12.08
C THR A 5 -13.41 -37.01 -12.45
N GLN A 6 -13.21 -35.93 -11.71
CA GLN A 6 -13.82 -34.63 -12.06
C GLN A 6 -13.38 -34.25 -13.48
N ASP A 7 -14.34 -34.05 -14.32
CA ASP A 7 -14.19 -33.76 -15.75
C ASP A 7 -13.64 -32.34 -15.92
N LEU A 8 -12.29 -32.23 -16.06
CA LEU A 8 -11.57 -30.97 -16.29
C LEU A 8 -11.89 -30.29 -17.65
N HIS A 9 -12.86 -30.83 -18.39
CA HIS A 9 -13.28 -30.31 -19.69
C HIS A 9 -14.43 -29.30 -19.62
N ASN A 10 -14.97 -29.02 -18.43
CA ASN A 10 -16.00 -28.00 -18.29
C ASN A 10 -15.35 -26.60 -18.26
N PRO A 11 -15.56 -25.74 -19.28
CA PRO A 11 -14.94 -24.42 -19.35
C PRO A 11 -15.23 -23.52 -18.15
N VAL A 12 -16.39 -23.63 -17.52
CA VAL A 12 -16.78 -22.89 -16.33
C VAL A 12 -15.96 -23.33 -15.11
N GLN A 13 -15.68 -24.64 -14.97
CA GLN A 13 -14.85 -25.13 -13.87
C GLN A 13 -13.39 -24.76 -14.05
N LYS A 14 -12.89 -24.72 -15.28
CA LYS A 14 -11.54 -24.29 -15.60
C LYS A 14 -11.33 -22.80 -15.30
N GLU A 15 -12.29 -21.96 -15.67
CA GLU A 15 -12.24 -20.52 -15.37
C GLU A 15 -12.29 -20.25 -13.88
N THR A 16 -13.16 -20.94 -13.14
CA THR A 16 -13.23 -20.87 -11.67
C THR A 16 -11.93 -21.34 -11.01
N LEU A 17 -11.30 -22.39 -11.54
CA LEU A 17 -10.03 -22.90 -11.02
C LEU A 17 -8.89 -21.89 -11.26
N LEU A 18 -8.81 -21.30 -12.44
CA LEU A 18 -7.83 -20.27 -12.77
C LEU A 18 -8.00 -19.02 -11.87
N ASP A 19 -9.24 -18.58 -11.66
CA ASP A 19 -9.55 -17.45 -10.77
C ASP A 19 -9.17 -17.74 -9.32
N ASN A 20 -9.40 -18.97 -8.85
CA ASN A 20 -8.97 -19.41 -7.52
C ASN A 20 -7.45 -19.51 -7.39
N LEU A 21 -6.75 -20.00 -8.42
CA LEU A 21 -5.29 -20.05 -8.45
C LEU A 21 -4.67 -18.64 -8.42
N ASP A 22 -5.22 -17.71 -9.18
CA ASP A 22 -4.79 -16.31 -9.17
C ASP A 22 -5.02 -15.64 -7.80
N LYS A 23 -6.16 -15.93 -7.16
CA LYS A 23 -6.45 -15.47 -5.80
C LYS A 23 -5.46 -16.06 -4.78
N ILE A 24 -5.18 -17.36 -4.86
CA ILE A 24 -4.21 -18.03 -3.98
C ILE A 24 -2.80 -17.45 -4.22
N TYR A 25 -2.36 -17.35 -5.48
CA TYR A 25 -1.06 -16.78 -5.83
C TYR A 25 -0.90 -15.35 -5.31
N THR A 26 -1.91 -14.52 -5.53
CA THR A 26 -1.92 -13.13 -5.04
C THR A 26 -1.87 -13.08 -3.52
N ARG A 27 -2.61 -13.96 -2.84
CA ARG A 27 -2.64 -14.04 -1.37
C ARG A 27 -1.30 -14.51 -0.81
N THR A 28 -0.71 -15.55 -1.39
CA THR A 28 0.62 -16.06 -0.99
C THR A 28 1.72 -15.03 -1.21
N ARG A 29 1.68 -14.32 -2.33
CA ARG A 29 2.63 -13.23 -2.63
C ARG A 29 2.47 -12.06 -1.65
N ASN A 30 1.26 -11.73 -1.26
CA ASN A 30 1.00 -10.68 -0.27
C ASN A 30 1.53 -11.10 1.12
N ILE A 31 1.26 -12.34 1.56
CA ILE A 31 1.79 -12.89 2.83
C ILE A 31 3.32 -12.91 2.82
N SER A 32 3.94 -13.31 1.72
CA SER A 32 5.40 -13.29 1.57
C SER A 32 5.96 -11.87 1.66
N ARG A 33 5.30 -10.88 1.03
CA ARG A 33 5.70 -9.47 1.11
C ARG A 33 5.48 -8.88 2.49
N GLU A 34 4.40 -9.24 3.17
CA GLU A 34 4.10 -8.79 4.53
C GLU A 34 5.13 -9.30 5.55
N ASN A 35 5.69 -10.48 5.32
CA ASN A 35 6.66 -11.12 6.20
C ASN A 35 8.12 -10.93 5.78
N SER A 36 8.38 -10.29 4.62
CA SER A 36 9.75 -10.00 4.20
C SER A 36 10.40 -9.01 5.16
N PRO A 37 11.64 -9.28 5.61
CA PRO A 37 12.39 -8.32 6.42
C PRO A 37 12.55 -7.00 5.64
N ILE A 38 12.39 -5.90 6.34
CA ILE A 38 12.64 -4.55 5.81
C ILE A 38 13.98 -4.10 6.37
N GLY A 39 14.92 -3.77 5.50
CA GLY A 39 16.16 -3.15 5.93
C GLY A 39 15.89 -1.77 6.52
N THR A 40 16.28 -1.55 7.77
CA THR A 40 16.08 -0.27 8.47
C THR A 40 17.36 0.53 8.61
N GLY A 41 18.48 -0.03 8.14
CA GLY A 41 19.80 0.58 8.16
C GLY A 41 20.02 1.64 7.08
N ASP A 42 21.26 1.82 6.67
CA ASP A 42 21.70 2.84 5.72
C ASP A 42 21.07 2.69 4.32
N SER A 43 20.62 1.48 3.95
CA SER A 43 19.97 1.20 2.68
C SER A 43 18.47 1.55 2.67
N TYR A 44 17.88 1.95 3.81
CA TYR A 44 16.43 2.12 3.94
C TYR A 44 15.82 3.06 2.88
N GLU A 45 16.43 4.22 2.64
CA GLU A 45 15.94 5.17 1.64
C GLU A 45 15.90 4.54 0.24
N MET A 46 16.93 3.79 -0.11
CA MET A 46 17.03 3.10 -1.40
C MET A 46 15.95 2.03 -1.53
N GLU A 47 15.80 1.18 -0.52
CA GLU A 47 14.78 0.13 -0.49
C GLU A 47 13.36 0.71 -0.55
N LEU A 48 13.12 1.82 0.15
CA LEU A 48 11.84 2.53 0.09
C LEU A 48 11.56 3.06 -1.31
N LYS A 49 12.55 3.70 -1.96
CA LYS A 49 12.43 4.18 -3.34
C LYS A 49 12.19 3.05 -4.34
N GLU A 50 12.88 1.93 -4.20
CA GLU A 50 12.67 0.75 -5.04
C GLU A 50 11.26 0.19 -4.88
N MET A 51 10.79 0.06 -3.66
CA MET A 51 9.42 -0.39 -3.39
C MET A 51 8.39 0.55 -4.04
N LEU A 52 8.54 1.87 -3.85
CA LEU A 52 7.62 2.87 -4.41
C LEU A 52 7.64 2.87 -5.95
N SER A 53 8.83 2.82 -6.56
CA SER A 53 9.00 2.78 -8.02
C SER A 53 8.41 1.50 -8.64
N GLY A 54 8.47 0.38 -7.93
CA GLY A 54 7.90 -0.89 -8.36
C GLY A 54 6.36 -0.89 -8.54
N PHE A 55 5.68 0.14 -8.05
CA PHE A 55 4.26 0.36 -8.30
C PHE A 55 3.98 1.13 -9.60
N SER A 56 4.99 1.78 -10.18
CA SER A 56 4.85 2.42 -11.49
C SER A 56 4.69 1.39 -12.61
N SER A 57 3.91 1.71 -13.62
CA SER A 57 3.64 0.89 -14.79
C SER A 57 3.28 1.78 -15.99
N SER A 58 2.99 1.19 -17.15
CA SER A 58 2.48 1.94 -18.29
C SER A 58 1.16 2.66 -18.05
N ARG A 59 0.38 2.24 -17.03
CA ARG A 59 -0.92 2.82 -16.69
C ARG A 59 -0.89 3.71 -15.47
N VAL A 60 0.05 3.51 -14.55
CA VAL A 60 0.12 4.22 -13.26
C VAL A 60 1.51 4.79 -13.07
N GLN A 61 1.60 6.07 -12.77
CA GLN A 61 2.82 6.76 -12.42
C GLN A 61 2.85 7.06 -10.91
N VAL A 62 3.94 6.68 -10.24
CA VAL A 62 4.20 7.05 -8.84
C VAL A 62 5.27 8.14 -8.82
N ILE A 63 4.90 9.30 -8.30
CA ILE A 63 5.77 10.48 -8.18
C ILE A 63 6.15 10.64 -6.71
N VAL A 64 7.45 10.60 -6.43
CA VAL A 64 8.00 10.75 -5.07
C VAL A 64 8.74 12.06 -4.99
N LYS A 65 8.39 12.89 -3.98
CA LYS A 65 8.99 14.20 -3.74
C LYS A 65 9.63 14.28 -2.36
N ASP A 66 10.76 14.93 -2.29
CA ASP A 66 11.46 15.35 -1.07
C ASP A 66 11.91 14.18 -0.15
N ILE A 67 11.90 12.93 -0.61
CA ILE A 67 12.28 11.74 0.17
C ILE A 67 13.74 11.79 0.64
N SER A 68 14.65 12.35 -0.19
CA SER A 68 16.08 12.47 0.14
C SER A 68 16.41 13.64 1.08
N THR A 69 15.41 14.45 1.45
CA THR A 69 15.58 15.51 2.45
C THR A 69 15.37 15.00 3.87
N ILE A 70 14.88 13.76 4.02
CA ILE A 70 14.58 13.18 5.31
C ILE A 70 15.85 12.60 5.95
N PRO A 71 16.17 12.96 7.20
CA PRO A 71 17.29 12.38 7.93
C PRO A 71 16.96 10.98 8.43
N TRP A 72 17.04 9.99 7.54
CA TRP A 72 16.61 8.60 7.81
C TRP A 72 17.37 7.94 8.96
N ASP A 73 18.59 8.39 9.25
CA ASP A 73 19.41 7.98 10.40
C ASP A 73 18.77 8.35 11.75
N LYS A 74 17.92 9.38 11.76
CA LYS A 74 17.21 9.86 12.97
C LYS A 74 15.82 9.27 13.14
N ILE A 75 15.32 8.51 12.17
CA ILE A 75 14.01 7.88 12.23
C ILE A 75 14.14 6.50 12.88
N ALA A 76 13.32 6.23 13.88
CA ALA A 76 13.33 4.95 14.60
C ALA A 76 12.95 3.78 13.66
N GLU A 77 13.48 2.58 13.94
CA GLU A 77 13.27 1.39 13.11
C GLU A 77 11.79 1.03 12.99
N GLU A 78 11.04 1.11 14.09
CA GLU A 78 9.62 0.82 14.11
C GLU A 78 8.84 1.80 13.22
N GLN A 79 9.26 3.06 13.17
CA GLN A 79 8.65 4.07 12.30
C GLN A 79 8.97 3.79 10.84
N LYS A 80 10.20 3.40 10.51
CA LYS A 80 10.61 3.00 9.16
C LYS A 80 9.79 1.81 8.66
N ILE A 81 9.65 0.77 9.51
CA ILE A 81 8.86 -0.41 9.19
C ILE A 81 7.39 -0.05 8.99
N ALA A 82 6.82 0.74 9.91
CA ALA A 82 5.43 1.18 9.81
C ALA A 82 5.18 2.00 8.55
N LEU A 83 6.04 2.97 8.25
CA LEU A 83 5.97 3.79 7.05
C LEU A 83 6.00 2.94 5.77
N TYR A 84 6.98 2.04 5.65
CA TYR A 84 7.11 1.15 4.50
C TYR A 84 5.83 0.35 4.26
N ARG A 85 5.29 -0.28 5.32
CA ARG A 85 4.07 -1.10 5.23
C ARG A 85 2.82 -0.29 4.92
N VAL A 86 2.70 0.88 5.52
CA VAL A 86 1.59 1.81 5.26
C VAL A 86 1.58 2.24 3.80
N LEU A 87 2.72 2.69 3.27
CA LEU A 87 2.81 3.13 1.87
C LEU A 87 2.57 1.96 0.90
N GLN A 88 3.11 0.77 1.21
CA GLN A 88 2.86 -0.44 0.42
C GLN A 88 1.36 -0.75 0.34
N GLU A 89 0.64 -0.72 1.47
CA GLU A 89 -0.80 -0.98 1.52
C GLU A 89 -1.62 0.07 0.77
N LEU A 90 -1.29 1.36 0.94
CA LEU A 90 -1.96 2.44 0.22
C LEU A 90 -1.79 2.29 -1.30
N LEU A 91 -0.60 1.95 -1.78
CA LEU A 91 -0.34 1.74 -3.20
C LEU A 91 -1.00 0.46 -3.75
N VAL A 92 -1.09 -0.60 -2.94
CA VAL A 92 -1.87 -1.80 -3.29
C VAL A 92 -3.34 -1.46 -3.44
N ASN A 93 -3.90 -0.70 -2.48
CA ASN A 93 -5.30 -0.27 -2.52
C ASN A 93 -5.58 0.65 -3.70
N MET A 94 -4.67 1.56 -4.01
CA MET A 94 -4.76 2.39 -5.20
C MET A 94 -4.84 1.55 -6.47
N LYS A 95 -3.94 0.59 -6.66
CA LYS A 95 -3.95 -0.31 -7.84
C LYS A 95 -5.24 -1.12 -7.96
N LYS A 96 -5.80 -1.56 -6.84
CA LYS A 96 -6.99 -2.41 -6.84
C LYS A 96 -8.30 -1.64 -7.02
N HIS A 97 -8.39 -0.43 -6.49
CA HIS A 97 -9.67 0.21 -6.26
C HIS A 97 -9.78 1.63 -6.83
N SER A 98 -8.67 2.37 -6.99
CA SER A 98 -8.78 3.80 -7.28
C SER A 98 -9.06 4.13 -8.74
N GLN A 99 -8.75 3.24 -9.70
CA GLN A 99 -8.77 3.54 -11.14
C GLN A 99 -7.91 4.76 -11.53
N GLY A 100 -7.08 5.25 -10.61
CA GLY A 100 -6.19 6.37 -10.82
C GLY A 100 -5.02 6.02 -11.72
N THR A 101 -4.47 7.04 -12.37
CA THR A 101 -3.32 6.93 -13.27
C THR A 101 -2.04 7.51 -12.69
N PHE A 102 -2.14 8.29 -11.62
CA PHE A 102 -0.95 8.77 -10.92
C PHE A 102 -1.18 8.90 -9.41
N VAL A 103 -0.09 8.77 -8.68
CA VAL A 103 0.00 9.01 -7.23
C VAL A 103 1.17 9.95 -6.97
N VAL A 104 0.99 10.90 -6.09
CA VAL A 104 2.05 11.77 -5.57
C VAL A 104 2.25 11.47 -4.10
N LEU A 105 3.49 11.18 -3.74
CA LEU A 105 3.96 11.03 -2.36
C LEU A 105 4.96 12.17 -2.08
N ARG A 106 4.66 13.01 -1.10
CA ARG A 106 5.55 14.07 -0.64
C ARG A 106 5.97 13.81 0.79
N PHE A 107 7.27 13.85 1.04
CA PHE A 107 7.87 13.69 2.36
C PHE A 107 8.27 15.05 2.91
N GLU A 108 8.05 15.25 4.19
CA GLU A 108 8.39 16.48 4.89
C GLU A 108 8.80 16.14 6.32
N MET A 109 9.90 16.71 6.80
CA MET A 109 10.31 16.60 8.19
C MET A 109 10.14 17.94 8.88
N ASN A 110 9.39 17.98 9.96
CA ASN A 110 9.36 19.12 10.86
C ASN A 110 10.13 18.81 12.16
N THR A 111 10.12 19.72 13.10
CA THR A 111 10.87 19.57 14.36
C THR A 111 10.39 18.43 15.26
N LYS A 112 9.19 17.86 15.00
CA LYS A 112 8.53 16.88 15.88
C LYS A 112 8.15 15.58 15.19
N ALA A 113 8.02 15.57 13.86
CA ALA A 113 7.45 14.43 13.16
C ALA A 113 7.84 14.39 11.67
N LEU A 114 7.90 13.19 11.14
CA LEU A 114 7.89 12.93 9.72
C LEU A 114 6.44 12.97 9.20
N LEU A 115 6.20 13.79 8.19
CA LEU A 115 4.92 13.94 7.52
C LEU A 115 5.02 13.31 6.13
N VAL A 116 3.99 12.56 5.74
CA VAL A 116 3.87 12.05 4.38
C VAL A 116 2.49 12.40 3.84
N HIS A 117 2.49 13.12 2.72
CA HIS A 117 1.28 13.48 1.99
C HIS A 117 1.13 12.54 0.81
N TYR A 118 0.04 11.79 0.79
CA TYR A 118 -0.39 10.93 -0.30
C TYR A 118 -1.52 11.61 -1.07
N SER A 119 -1.49 11.57 -2.38
CA SER A 119 -2.59 12.03 -3.23
C SER A 119 -2.64 11.20 -4.51
N ASP A 120 -3.82 10.68 -4.86
CA ASP A 120 -4.06 10.05 -6.17
C ASP A 120 -5.19 10.79 -6.93
N ASN A 121 -5.32 10.49 -8.22
CA ASN A 121 -6.35 11.04 -9.08
C ASN A 121 -7.48 10.04 -9.39
N GLY A 122 -7.68 9.06 -8.52
CA GLY A 122 -8.68 8.02 -8.72
C GLY A 122 -10.11 8.46 -8.39
N ILE A 123 -10.97 7.47 -8.20
CA ILE A 123 -12.39 7.68 -7.88
C ILE A 123 -12.65 8.18 -6.47
N GLY A 124 -11.59 8.29 -5.62
CA GLY A 124 -11.72 8.67 -4.23
C GLY A 124 -12.17 7.52 -3.33
N MET A 125 -12.62 7.88 -2.14
CA MET A 125 -13.05 6.92 -1.12
C MET A 125 -14.57 6.81 -1.10
N PRO A 126 -15.13 5.58 -1.13
CA PRO A 126 -16.56 5.41 -0.96
C PRO A 126 -17.00 5.83 0.45
N HIS A 127 -18.18 6.42 0.55
CA HIS A 127 -18.85 6.69 1.84
C HIS A 127 -20.04 5.75 2.01
N PRO A 128 -20.18 5.07 3.17
CA PRO A 128 -19.24 5.00 4.30
C PRO A 128 -17.98 4.20 3.96
N ILE A 129 -16.87 4.49 4.66
CA ILE A 129 -15.62 3.74 4.49
C ILE A 129 -15.88 2.28 4.87
N PRO A 130 -15.63 1.31 3.97
CA PRO A 130 -15.85 -0.10 4.29
C PRO A 130 -14.97 -0.54 5.45
N SER A 131 -15.55 -1.15 6.47
CA SER A 131 -14.86 -1.57 7.70
C SER A 131 -13.90 -2.75 7.55
N LYS A 132 -13.79 -3.33 6.36
CA LYS A 132 -13.01 -4.55 6.08
C LYS A 132 -11.80 -4.33 5.18
N ASP A 133 -11.53 -3.11 4.76
CA ASP A 133 -10.47 -2.82 3.83
C ASP A 133 -9.13 -2.56 4.53
N GLY A 134 -8.01 -2.71 3.78
CA GLY A 134 -6.65 -2.52 4.27
C GLY A 134 -6.37 -1.18 4.94
N LEU A 135 -7.26 -0.18 4.77
CA LEU A 135 -7.19 1.11 5.45
C LEU A 135 -7.29 1.00 6.97
N HIS A 136 -8.07 0.06 7.51
CA HIS A 136 -8.11 -0.20 8.95
C HIS A 136 -6.75 -0.71 9.47
N ASN A 137 -6.08 -1.56 8.68
CA ASN A 137 -4.74 -2.03 9.01
C ASN A 137 -3.71 -0.89 8.99
N VAL A 138 -3.84 0.03 8.02
CA VAL A 138 -3.02 1.24 7.94
C VAL A 138 -3.21 2.11 9.19
N GLU A 139 -4.46 2.38 9.56
CA GLU A 139 -4.80 3.19 10.74
C GLU A 139 -4.26 2.57 12.03
N ASN A 140 -4.47 1.28 12.24
CA ASN A 140 -3.98 0.57 13.42
C ASN A 140 -2.44 0.60 13.50
N ARG A 141 -1.76 0.37 12.37
CA ARG A 141 -0.29 0.38 12.32
C ARG A 141 0.29 1.75 12.67
N ILE A 142 -0.31 2.82 12.18
CA ILE A 142 0.11 4.20 12.49
C ILE A 142 -0.16 4.51 13.97
N ARG A 143 -1.30 4.13 14.51
CA ARG A 143 -1.62 4.33 15.93
C ARG A 143 -0.68 3.60 16.87
N THR A 144 -0.25 2.40 16.53
CA THR A 144 0.66 1.59 17.35
C THR A 144 2.00 2.31 17.59
N ILE A 145 2.45 3.14 16.67
CA ILE A 145 3.68 3.94 16.80
C ILE A 145 3.43 5.37 17.29
N GLY A 146 2.23 5.68 17.79
CA GLY A 146 1.85 7.02 18.25
C GLY A 146 1.61 8.04 17.14
N GLY A 147 1.53 7.60 15.89
CA GLY A 147 1.26 8.44 14.73
C GLY A 147 -0.22 8.71 14.48
N SER A 148 -0.51 9.45 13.42
CA SER A 148 -1.89 9.76 12.99
C SER A 148 -2.05 9.69 11.49
N ILE A 149 -3.28 9.40 11.06
CA ILE A 149 -3.72 9.43 9.68
C ILE A 149 -4.96 10.32 9.55
N ILE A 150 -4.96 11.18 8.55
CA ILE A 150 -6.08 12.06 8.24
C ILE A 150 -6.43 11.86 6.77
N PHE A 151 -7.69 11.51 6.51
CA PHE A 151 -8.25 11.42 5.16
C PHE A 151 -8.95 12.73 4.82
N ASP A 152 -8.55 13.35 3.70
CA ASP A 152 -9.27 14.50 3.16
C ASP A 152 -10.38 13.99 2.24
N THR A 153 -11.59 14.05 2.74
CA THR A 153 -12.81 13.63 2.04
C THR A 153 -13.53 14.79 1.36
N SER A 154 -12.96 15.98 1.36
CA SER A 154 -13.57 17.19 0.77
C SER A 154 -13.58 17.16 -0.77
N SER A 155 -12.72 16.36 -1.38
CA SER A 155 -12.64 16.21 -2.84
C SER A 155 -13.52 15.05 -3.31
N SER A 156 -14.34 15.30 -4.32
CA SER A 156 -15.14 14.26 -5.00
C SER A 156 -14.32 13.37 -5.95
N LYS A 157 -13.06 13.71 -6.19
CA LYS A 157 -12.14 12.96 -7.05
C LYS A 157 -10.78 12.81 -6.38
N GLY A 158 -10.27 11.57 -6.46
CA GLY A 158 -9.00 11.22 -5.87
C GLY A 158 -9.06 11.08 -4.35
N LEU A 159 -8.02 10.49 -3.80
CA LEU A 159 -7.82 10.32 -2.36
C LEU A 159 -6.63 11.15 -1.93
N LYS A 160 -6.81 11.91 -0.85
CA LYS A 160 -5.72 12.62 -0.19
C LYS A 160 -5.61 12.17 1.25
N ILE A 161 -4.40 11.85 1.66
CA ILE A 161 -4.10 11.36 3.01
C ILE A 161 -2.90 12.12 3.55
N LYS A 162 -2.98 12.53 4.80
CA LYS A 162 -1.85 13.02 5.58
C LYS A 162 -1.50 12.00 6.65
N LEU A 163 -0.28 11.51 6.62
CA LEU A 163 0.31 10.60 7.60
C LEU A 163 1.28 11.37 8.47
N THR A 164 1.27 11.11 9.77
CA THR A 164 2.20 11.71 10.74
C THR A 164 2.87 10.59 11.53
N PHE A 165 4.19 10.60 11.55
CA PHE A 165 5.06 9.69 12.32
C PHE A 165 5.83 10.56 13.32
N PRO A 166 5.61 10.40 14.63
CA PRO A 166 6.18 11.26 15.67
C PRO A 166 7.68 11.10 15.82
#